data_8f3f59dcdf8670ce715f49131ed9861f
#
_entry.id   8f3f59dcdf8670ce715f49131ed9861f
#
_cell.length_a   1.000
_cell.length_b   1.000
_cell.length_c   1.000
_cell.angle_alpha   90.00
_cell.angle_beta   90.00
_cell.angle_gamma   90.00
#
_symmetry.space_group_name_H-M   'P 1'
#
loop_
_entity.id
_entity.type
_entity.pdbx_description
1 polymer ?
#
loop_
_entity_poly.entity_id
_entity_poly.type
_entity_poly.pdbx_seq_one_letter_code
_entity_poly.pdbx_strand_id
1 'polypeptide(L)'
;MVRRKKLLSGVLLLSGMLCTGRVMAQQWLYKQAAVPIEYRVKDLLGRMTIEEKVGQLCCPLGWEMYTKTGKNEVTVSELYKKKMAEAPVGSFWAVLRADPWTQKTLETGLSPELSAKALNALQKYAVEETRLGIPVLFAEECPHGHMAIGTTVFPTALSAASTWNEGLMLKMGEAIALEARLQGANIGYGPVLDVAREPRWSRMEETFGEDPVLTTIMGVAMMKGMQGKVQNDGKHLYATLKHFGEDGVPDSGHNRSRA
;
A
#
# COMPACT_ATOMS: atom_id res chain seq x y z
N MET A 1 42.35 -89.58 -8.16
CA MET A 1 41.77 -89.02 -6.93
C MET A 1 42.23 -87.59 -6.82
N VAL A 2 41.42 -86.65 -7.33
CA VAL A 2 41.80 -85.23 -7.47
C VAL A 2 40.74 -84.42 -6.68
N ARG A 3 41.16 -83.79 -5.60
CA ARG A 3 40.30 -82.88 -4.74
C ARG A 3 40.21 -81.52 -5.44
N ARG A 4 38.98 -81.12 -5.81
CA ARG A 4 38.65 -79.75 -6.23
C ARG A 4 38.49 -78.90 -5.02
N LYS A 5 39.30 -77.81 -4.90
CA LYS A 5 39.08 -76.71 -3.95
C LYS A 5 38.06 -75.76 -4.53
N LYS A 6 37.00 -75.49 -3.77
CA LYS A 6 36.03 -74.44 -4.11
C LYS A 6 36.60 -73.12 -3.58
N LEU A 7 36.80 -72.16 -4.48
CA LEU A 7 36.98 -70.74 -4.12
C LEU A 7 35.62 -70.12 -3.79
N LEU A 8 35.45 -69.63 -2.61
CA LEU A 8 34.33 -68.70 -2.27
C LEU A 8 34.79 -67.29 -2.67
N SER A 9 34.12 -66.70 -3.67
CA SER A 9 34.24 -65.28 -3.99
C SER A 9 33.25 -64.49 -3.08
N GLY A 10 33.77 -63.80 -2.08
CA GLY A 10 33.00 -62.85 -1.28
C GLY A 10 32.76 -61.57 -2.07
N VAL A 11 31.52 -61.32 -2.42
CA VAL A 11 31.08 -60.03 -2.99
C VAL A 11 30.83 -59.10 -1.81
N LEU A 12 31.70 -58.11 -1.61
CA LEU A 12 31.51 -57.00 -0.72
C LEU A 12 30.50 -56.00 -1.36
N LEU A 13 29.26 -56.01 -0.91
CA LEU A 13 28.30 -54.96 -1.20
C LEU A 13 28.64 -53.70 -0.37
N LEU A 14 29.29 -52.74 -0.99
CA LEU A 14 29.37 -51.38 -0.48
C LEU A 14 28.02 -50.72 -0.68
N SER A 15 27.15 -50.73 0.31
CA SER A 15 25.94 -49.84 0.35
C SER A 15 26.40 -48.44 0.59
N GLY A 16 26.57 -47.69 -0.48
CA GLY A 16 26.71 -46.23 -0.45
C GLY A 16 25.45 -45.58 0.05
N MET A 17 25.45 -45.17 1.33
CA MET A 17 24.46 -44.33 1.92
C MET A 17 24.56 -42.92 1.26
N LEU A 18 23.81 -42.69 0.19
CA LEU A 18 23.57 -41.37 -0.36
C LEU A 18 22.77 -40.59 0.71
N CYS A 19 23.46 -39.90 1.60
CA CYS A 19 22.90 -38.81 2.38
C CYS A 19 22.47 -37.71 1.39
N THR A 20 21.21 -37.79 0.91
CA THR A 20 20.55 -36.64 0.31
C THR A 20 20.31 -35.62 1.41
N GLY A 21 21.34 -34.86 1.75
CA GLY A 21 21.22 -33.68 2.54
C GLY A 21 20.24 -32.75 1.81
N ARG A 22 18.97 -32.77 2.21
CA ARG A 22 18.08 -31.63 1.93
C ARG A 22 18.79 -30.42 2.49
N VAL A 23 19.40 -29.63 1.63
CA VAL A 23 19.75 -28.24 1.94
C VAL A 23 18.42 -27.57 2.21
N MET A 24 18.01 -27.55 3.49
CA MET A 24 16.94 -26.70 3.97
C MET A 24 17.40 -25.30 3.61
N ALA A 25 16.84 -24.71 2.55
CA ALA A 25 17.08 -23.34 2.22
C ALA A 25 16.81 -22.54 3.49
N GLN A 26 17.86 -21.93 4.05
CA GLN A 26 17.79 -21.21 5.32
C GLN A 26 16.74 -20.12 5.13
N GLN A 27 15.53 -20.35 5.65
CA GLN A 27 14.45 -19.39 5.53
C GLN A 27 14.87 -18.11 6.21
N TRP A 28 14.93 -17.02 5.50
CA TRP A 28 15.38 -15.73 6.03
C TRP A 28 14.54 -15.33 7.25
N LEU A 29 15.22 -14.88 8.29
CA LEU A 29 14.59 -14.62 9.58
C LEU A 29 13.44 -13.61 9.47
N TYR A 30 13.61 -12.58 8.64
CA TYR A 30 12.56 -11.55 8.46
C TYR A 30 11.28 -12.09 7.82
N LYS A 31 11.31 -13.22 7.12
CA LYS A 31 10.12 -13.87 6.52
C LYS A 31 9.35 -14.75 7.51
N GLN A 32 9.87 -14.96 8.71
CA GLN A 32 9.25 -15.82 9.71
C GLN A 32 8.33 -15.02 10.63
N ALA A 33 7.01 -15.17 10.47
CA ALA A 33 6.01 -14.40 11.20
C ALA A 33 6.08 -14.56 12.73
N ALA A 34 6.55 -15.71 13.21
CA ALA A 34 6.68 -16.01 14.65
C ALA A 34 7.86 -15.28 15.32
N VAL A 35 8.80 -14.73 14.54
CA VAL A 35 9.95 -13.98 15.07
C VAL A 35 9.52 -12.56 15.41
N PRO A 36 9.91 -12.01 16.59
CA PRO A 36 9.60 -10.63 16.97
C PRO A 36 10.07 -9.62 15.91
N ILE A 37 9.28 -8.54 15.75
CA ILE A 37 9.45 -7.55 14.66
C ILE A 37 10.85 -6.96 14.64
N GLU A 38 11.43 -6.63 15.80
CA GLU A 38 12.75 -5.99 15.93
C GLU A 38 13.85 -6.85 15.31
N TYR A 39 13.81 -8.16 15.52
CA TYR A 39 14.78 -9.10 14.94
C TYR A 39 14.57 -9.25 13.43
N ARG A 40 13.31 -9.26 12.98
CA ARG A 40 12.96 -9.31 11.55
C ARG A 40 13.44 -8.07 10.83
N VAL A 41 13.20 -6.90 11.39
CA VAL A 41 13.67 -5.61 10.84
C VAL A 41 15.20 -5.57 10.78
N LYS A 42 15.89 -5.97 11.84
CA LYS A 42 17.36 -6.00 11.88
C LYS A 42 17.93 -6.94 10.80
N ASP A 43 17.35 -8.13 10.64
CA ASP A 43 17.77 -9.09 9.63
C ASP A 43 17.55 -8.55 8.22
N LEU A 44 16.38 -7.96 7.94
CA LEU A 44 16.05 -7.37 6.65
C LEU A 44 16.99 -6.20 6.30
N LEU A 45 17.15 -5.24 7.22
CA LEU A 45 18.03 -4.08 7.02
C LEU A 45 19.49 -4.49 6.77
N GLY A 46 19.96 -5.57 7.41
CA GLY A 46 21.30 -6.12 7.18
C GLY A 46 21.50 -6.74 5.79
N ARG A 47 20.41 -7.11 5.11
CA ARG A 47 20.42 -7.70 3.76
C ARG A 47 20.21 -6.69 2.64
N MET A 48 19.64 -5.53 2.96
CA MET A 48 19.30 -4.49 1.98
C MET A 48 20.54 -3.72 1.53
N THR A 49 20.62 -3.46 0.22
CA THR A 49 21.55 -2.47 -0.32
C THR A 49 21.10 -1.05 0.03
N ILE A 50 21.93 -0.05 -0.24
CA ILE A 50 21.53 1.34 0.01
C ILE A 50 20.39 1.76 -0.91
N GLU A 51 20.39 1.32 -2.17
CA GLU A 51 19.34 1.59 -3.15
C GLU A 51 18.01 1.00 -2.70
N GLU A 52 18.01 -0.23 -2.20
CA GLU A 52 16.81 -0.88 -1.65
C GLU A 52 16.28 -0.16 -0.41
N LYS A 53 17.17 0.33 0.46
CA LYS A 53 16.77 1.14 1.63
C LYS A 53 16.13 2.46 1.19
N VAL A 54 16.74 3.15 0.22
CA VAL A 54 16.20 4.39 -0.34
C VAL A 54 14.87 4.12 -1.05
N GLY A 55 14.77 3.03 -1.82
CA GLY A 55 13.54 2.62 -2.49
C GLY A 55 12.37 2.45 -1.52
N GLN A 56 12.60 1.89 -0.31
CA GLN A 56 11.54 1.74 0.69
C GLN A 56 10.99 3.08 1.21
N LEU A 57 11.71 4.17 1.06
CA LEU A 57 11.28 5.52 1.42
C LEU A 57 10.55 6.24 0.27
N CYS A 58 10.53 5.67 -0.93
CA CYS A 58 9.91 6.25 -2.11
C CYS A 58 8.43 5.86 -2.22
N CYS A 59 7.61 6.84 -2.66
CA CYS A 59 6.19 6.65 -2.96
C CYS A 59 5.82 7.31 -4.30
N PRO A 60 6.18 6.71 -5.44
CA PRO A 60 5.85 7.25 -6.76
C PRO A 60 4.36 7.07 -7.10
N LEU A 61 3.93 7.80 -8.16
CA LEU A 61 2.59 7.70 -8.73
C LEU A 61 2.31 6.29 -9.26
N GLY A 62 1.09 5.81 -9.04
CA GLY A 62 0.73 4.40 -9.19
C GLY A 62 -0.22 4.04 -10.34
N TRP A 63 -0.96 4.99 -10.93
CA TRP A 63 -2.01 4.66 -11.92
C TRP A 63 -1.52 4.11 -13.27
N GLU A 64 -0.19 4.08 -13.50
CA GLU A 64 0.44 3.45 -14.66
C GLU A 64 1.13 2.12 -14.31
N MET A 65 0.99 1.65 -13.08
CA MET A 65 1.67 0.43 -12.62
C MET A 65 0.97 -0.85 -13.06
N TYR A 66 -0.23 -0.75 -13.60
CA TYR A 66 -0.99 -1.85 -14.19
C TYR A 66 -1.30 -1.60 -15.67
N THR A 67 -1.59 -2.68 -16.40
CA THR A 67 -2.12 -2.64 -17.76
C THR A 67 -3.44 -3.40 -17.80
N LYS A 68 -4.53 -2.74 -18.21
CA LYS A 68 -5.82 -3.39 -18.46
C LYS A 68 -5.78 -4.04 -19.84
N THR A 69 -5.82 -5.37 -19.89
CA THR A 69 -5.68 -6.15 -21.12
C THR A 69 -7.02 -6.60 -21.71
N GLY A 70 -8.10 -6.45 -20.95
CA GLY A 70 -9.47 -6.79 -21.36
C GLY A 70 -10.51 -6.23 -20.41
N LYS A 71 -11.77 -6.54 -20.67
CA LYS A 71 -12.88 -6.07 -19.83
C LYS A 71 -12.72 -6.49 -18.36
N ASN A 72 -12.22 -7.72 -18.14
CA ASN A 72 -12.11 -8.33 -16.81
C ASN A 72 -10.67 -8.76 -16.50
N GLU A 73 -9.70 -8.27 -17.24
CA GLU A 73 -8.30 -8.67 -17.14
C GLU A 73 -7.39 -7.47 -16.90
N VAL A 74 -6.46 -7.66 -16.00
CA VAL A 74 -5.44 -6.69 -15.63
C VAL A 74 -4.15 -7.41 -15.30
N THR A 75 -3.04 -6.83 -15.71
CA THR A 75 -1.70 -7.35 -15.45
C THR A 75 -0.78 -6.25 -14.93
N VAL A 76 0.38 -6.65 -14.41
CA VAL A 76 1.47 -5.76 -14.02
C VAL A 76 2.05 -5.08 -15.26
N SER A 77 2.25 -3.76 -15.23
CA SER A 77 2.85 -3.03 -16.35
C SER A 77 4.37 -3.24 -16.42
N GLU A 78 4.95 -3.03 -17.59
CA GLU A 78 6.42 -3.05 -17.75
C GLU A 78 7.10 -1.93 -16.96
N LEU A 79 6.42 -0.79 -16.77
CA LEU A 79 6.91 0.31 -15.93
C LEU A 79 7.06 -0.12 -14.46
N TYR A 80 6.08 -0.86 -13.93
CA TYR A 80 6.17 -1.40 -12.57
C TYR A 80 7.34 -2.37 -12.42
N LYS A 81 7.46 -3.32 -13.35
CA LYS A 81 8.56 -4.28 -13.35
C LYS A 81 9.91 -3.60 -13.36
N LYS A 82 10.09 -2.60 -14.24
CA LYS A 82 11.31 -1.79 -14.32
C LYS A 82 11.60 -1.09 -12.99
N LYS A 83 10.63 -0.38 -12.39
CA LYS A 83 10.82 0.31 -11.10
C LYS A 83 11.21 -0.65 -9.98
N MET A 84 10.55 -1.80 -9.91
CA MET A 84 10.84 -2.80 -8.87
C MET A 84 12.18 -3.51 -9.07
N ALA A 85 12.68 -3.58 -10.29
CA ALA A 85 14.01 -4.14 -10.60
C ALA A 85 15.15 -3.13 -10.30
N GLU A 86 14.94 -1.85 -10.54
CA GLU A 86 15.94 -0.79 -10.28
C GLU A 86 16.13 -0.56 -8.77
N ALA A 87 15.04 -0.32 -8.06
CA ALA A 87 15.03 -0.17 -6.59
C ALA A 87 13.61 -0.48 -6.09
N PRO A 88 13.38 -1.61 -5.39
CA PRO A 88 12.05 -1.95 -4.91
C PRO A 88 11.49 -0.87 -4.01
N VAL A 89 10.43 -0.19 -4.46
CA VAL A 89 9.79 0.89 -3.72
C VAL A 89 8.93 0.36 -2.57
N GLY A 90 8.83 1.12 -1.48
CA GLY A 90 8.06 0.73 -0.30
C GLY A 90 6.57 0.96 -0.45
N SER A 91 6.16 1.94 -1.25
CA SER A 91 4.75 2.27 -1.45
C SER A 91 4.50 2.86 -2.84
N PHE A 92 3.24 2.77 -3.29
CA PHE A 92 2.74 3.49 -4.46
C PHE A 92 1.53 4.32 -4.05
N TRP A 93 1.42 5.52 -4.61
CA TRP A 93 0.30 6.40 -4.40
C TRP A 93 -0.63 6.43 -5.61
N ALA A 94 -1.95 6.40 -5.36
CA ALA A 94 -2.98 6.61 -6.35
C ALA A 94 -2.98 5.56 -7.49
N VAL A 95 -2.78 4.28 -7.16
CA VAL A 95 -2.86 3.20 -8.15
C VAL A 95 -4.27 3.08 -8.71
N LEU A 96 -5.29 3.26 -7.86
CA LEU A 96 -6.70 3.11 -8.21
C LEU A 96 -7.38 4.42 -8.59
N ARG A 97 -6.70 5.54 -8.42
CA ARG A 97 -7.26 6.88 -8.64
C ARG A 97 -7.84 7.04 -10.05
N ALA A 98 -9.07 7.53 -10.12
CA ALA A 98 -9.79 7.79 -11.36
C ALA A 98 -10.51 9.14 -11.25
N ASP A 99 -9.92 10.16 -11.83
CA ASP A 99 -10.41 11.53 -11.84
C ASP A 99 -9.87 12.28 -13.07
N PRO A 100 -10.26 13.54 -13.30
CA PRO A 100 -9.78 14.34 -14.45
C PRO A 100 -8.25 14.48 -14.50
N TRP A 101 -7.56 14.43 -13.38
CA TRP A 101 -6.09 14.51 -13.34
C TRP A 101 -5.41 13.26 -13.91
N THR A 102 -5.90 12.09 -13.53
CA THR A 102 -5.37 10.81 -14.03
C THR A 102 -5.88 10.45 -15.42
N GLN A 103 -6.95 11.12 -15.87
CA GLN A 103 -7.68 10.83 -17.12
C GLN A 103 -8.21 9.40 -17.22
N LYS A 104 -8.32 8.69 -16.10
CA LYS A 104 -8.93 7.36 -16.04
C LYS A 104 -10.45 7.49 -16.09
N THR A 105 -11.07 6.70 -16.96
CA THR A 105 -12.52 6.65 -17.18
C THR A 105 -13.06 5.28 -16.76
N LEU A 106 -14.38 5.08 -16.85
CA LEU A 106 -15.01 3.77 -16.66
C LEU A 106 -14.45 2.69 -17.61
N GLU A 107 -13.96 3.10 -18.78
CA GLU A 107 -13.38 2.17 -19.76
C GLU A 107 -11.91 1.89 -19.48
N THR A 108 -11.13 2.91 -19.15
CA THR A 108 -9.66 2.81 -18.99
C THR A 108 -9.21 2.56 -17.56
N GLY A 109 -10.04 2.91 -16.58
CA GLY A 109 -9.79 2.65 -15.17
C GLY A 109 -10.25 1.26 -14.72
N LEU A 110 -10.18 1.02 -13.43
CA LEU A 110 -10.48 -0.28 -12.83
C LEU A 110 -11.85 -0.27 -12.14
N SER A 111 -12.70 -1.26 -12.42
CA SER A 111 -13.86 -1.55 -11.58
C SER A 111 -13.39 -2.05 -10.19
N PRO A 112 -14.26 -2.07 -9.17
CA PRO A 112 -13.88 -2.59 -7.84
C PRO A 112 -13.25 -3.99 -7.88
N GLU A 113 -13.78 -4.91 -8.69
CA GLU A 113 -13.23 -6.26 -8.84
C GLU A 113 -11.86 -6.25 -9.52
N LEU A 114 -11.67 -5.40 -10.52
CA LEU A 114 -10.37 -5.26 -11.20
C LEU A 114 -9.35 -4.55 -10.32
N SER A 115 -9.77 -3.62 -9.46
CA SER A 115 -8.92 -2.96 -8.47
C SER A 115 -8.24 -3.98 -7.56
N ALA A 116 -9.01 -4.87 -6.96
CA ALA A 116 -8.46 -5.94 -6.12
C ALA A 116 -7.51 -6.87 -6.89
N LYS A 117 -7.87 -7.23 -8.13
CA LYS A 117 -7.00 -8.05 -9.00
C LYS A 117 -5.69 -7.34 -9.34
N ALA A 118 -5.75 -6.05 -9.67
CA ALA A 118 -4.57 -5.26 -10.00
C ALA A 118 -3.61 -5.17 -8.81
N LEU A 119 -4.10 -4.77 -7.64
CA LEU A 119 -3.26 -4.66 -6.44
C LEU A 119 -2.69 -6.01 -6.02
N ASN A 120 -3.47 -7.10 -6.12
CA ASN A 120 -2.97 -8.44 -5.86
C ASN A 120 -1.87 -8.86 -6.86
N ALA A 121 -1.99 -8.50 -8.14
CA ALA A 121 -0.97 -8.79 -9.14
C ALA A 121 0.33 -8.02 -8.87
N LEU A 122 0.22 -6.72 -8.53
CA LEU A 122 1.37 -5.89 -8.14
C LEU A 122 2.04 -6.44 -6.87
N GLN A 123 1.26 -6.80 -5.86
CA GLN A 123 1.76 -7.36 -4.61
C GLN A 123 2.45 -8.71 -4.83
N LYS A 124 1.84 -9.58 -5.64
CA LYS A 124 2.42 -10.88 -5.99
C LYS A 124 3.78 -10.69 -6.66
N TYR A 125 3.88 -9.81 -7.64
CA TYR A 125 5.16 -9.49 -8.28
C TYR A 125 6.20 -8.99 -7.27
N ALA A 126 5.83 -8.05 -6.39
CA ALA A 126 6.74 -7.53 -5.37
C ALA A 126 7.29 -8.63 -4.46
N VAL A 127 6.44 -9.57 -4.04
CA VAL A 127 6.82 -10.64 -3.10
C VAL A 127 7.56 -11.79 -3.77
N GLU A 128 7.18 -12.19 -4.99
CA GLU A 128 7.68 -13.39 -5.64
C GLU A 128 8.82 -13.10 -6.62
N GLU A 129 8.83 -11.92 -7.28
CA GLU A 129 9.76 -11.62 -8.37
C GLU A 129 10.87 -10.63 -7.99
N THR A 130 10.86 -10.08 -6.76
CA THR A 130 11.95 -9.22 -6.28
C THR A 130 12.89 -9.96 -5.34
N ARG A 131 14.14 -9.50 -5.26
CA ARG A 131 15.20 -10.17 -4.50
C ARG A 131 14.84 -10.42 -3.03
N LEU A 132 14.27 -9.43 -2.37
CA LEU A 132 13.92 -9.52 -0.94
C LEU A 132 12.47 -9.93 -0.71
N GLY A 133 11.60 -9.76 -1.70
CA GLY A 133 10.18 -10.09 -1.59
C GLY A 133 9.47 -9.24 -0.53
N ILE A 134 9.77 -7.94 -0.47
CA ILE A 134 9.15 -7.01 0.47
C ILE A 134 7.78 -6.60 -0.10
N PRO A 135 6.68 -6.78 0.67
CA PRO A 135 5.37 -6.30 0.25
C PRO A 135 5.34 -4.78 0.07
N VAL A 136 4.53 -4.31 -0.87
CA VAL A 136 4.33 -2.88 -1.14
C VAL A 136 3.10 -2.37 -0.39
N LEU A 137 3.15 -1.13 0.11
CA LEU A 137 1.98 -0.43 0.63
C LEU A 137 1.30 0.38 -0.48
N PHE A 138 -0.02 0.29 -0.55
CA PHE A 138 -0.82 1.06 -1.50
C PHE A 138 -1.53 2.19 -0.75
N ALA A 139 -1.20 3.44 -1.14
CA ALA A 139 -1.76 4.65 -0.59
C ALA A 139 -2.73 5.28 -1.59
N GLU A 140 -3.93 5.59 -1.15
CA GLU A 140 -4.99 6.15 -2.01
C GLU A 140 -5.54 7.46 -1.46
N GLU A 141 -6.02 8.33 -2.33
CA GLU A 141 -6.66 9.59 -1.93
C GLU A 141 -8.04 9.34 -1.32
N CYS A 142 -8.22 9.86 -0.10
CA CYS A 142 -9.42 9.67 0.68
C CYS A 142 -9.89 10.96 1.40
N PRO A 143 -9.88 12.14 0.76
CA PRO A 143 -10.25 13.39 1.43
C PRO A 143 -11.74 13.46 1.77
N HIS A 144 -12.62 13.01 0.90
CA HIS A 144 -14.07 12.93 1.08
C HIS A 144 -14.72 11.78 0.29
N GLY A 145 -14.08 10.65 0.33
CA GLY A 145 -14.36 9.42 -0.40
C GLY A 145 -13.07 8.83 -0.96
N HIS A 146 -13.07 7.55 -1.23
CA HIS A 146 -11.97 6.92 -1.97
C HIS A 146 -12.06 7.34 -3.44
N MET A 147 -11.03 7.99 -3.97
CA MET A 147 -11.04 8.57 -5.32
C MET A 147 -10.80 7.50 -6.40
N ALA A 148 -11.60 6.43 -6.39
CA ALA A 148 -11.57 5.34 -7.34
C ALA A 148 -12.96 5.06 -7.93
N ILE A 149 -13.00 4.28 -9.00
CA ILE A 149 -14.28 3.90 -9.64
C ILE A 149 -15.08 2.99 -8.72
N GLY A 150 -16.41 3.26 -8.64
CA GLY A 150 -17.36 2.44 -7.91
C GLY A 150 -17.39 2.68 -6.40
N THR A 151 -16.91 3.81 -5.95
CA THR A 151 -16.93 4.25 -4.55
C THR A 151 -17.91 5.40 -4.32
N THR A 152 -18.22 5.65 -3.06
CA THR A 152 -19.10 6.75 -2.67
C THR A 152 -18.36 8.08 -2.69
N VAL A 153 -18.91 9.07 -3.38
CA VAL A 153 -18.48 10.46 -3.31
C VAL A 153 -19.24 11.13 -2.17
N PHE A 154 -18.58 11.40 -1.08
CA PHE A 154 -19.15 12.16 0.05
C PHE A 154 -19.06 13.66 -0.23
N PRO A 155 -19.83 14.48 0.51
CA PRO A 155 -19.65 15.93 0.49
C PRO A 155 -18.19 16.29 0.83
N THR A 156 -17.70 17.40 0.28
CA THR A 156 -16.37 17.91 0.62
C THR A 156 -16.22 18.12 2.12
N ALA A 157 -14.98 18.11 2.62
CA ALA A 157 -14.73 18.23 4.05
C ALA A 157 -15.32 19.54 4.63
N LEU A 158 -15.26 20.65 3.88
CA LEU A 158 -15.87 21.91 4.25
C LEU A 158 -17.40 21.78 4.41
N SER A 159 -18.08 21.12 3.47
CA SER A 159 -19.52 20.87 3.56
C SER A 159 -19.86 19.92 4.70
N ALA A 160 -19.06 18.87 4.92
CA ALA A 160 -19.26 17.94 6.01
C ALA A 160 -19.04 18.61 7.37
N ALA A 161 -18.06 19.51 7.49
CA ALA A 161 -17.79 20.29 8.71
C ALA A 161 -18.97 21.21 9.09
N SER A 162 -19.70 21.74 8.10
CA SER A 162 -20.88 22.60 8.36
C SER A 162 -22.03 21.89 9.06
N THR A 163 -22.00 20.58 9.18
CA THR A 163 -22.96 19.79 9.96
C THR A 163 -22.72 19.89 11.47
N TRP A 164 -21.53 20.26 11.91
CA TRP A 164 -21.10 20.26 13.32
C TRP A 164 -21.33 18.92 14.03
N ASN A 165 -21.35 17.82 13.27
CA ASN A 165 -21.70 16.49 13.76
C ASN A 165 -20.49 15.53 13.72
N GLU A 166 -19.81 15.43 14.85
CA GLU A 166 -18.66 14.52 15.03
C GLU A 166 -19.01 13.06 14.76
N GLY A 167 -20.19 12.60 15.21
CA GLY A 167 -20.64 11.22 14.99
C GLY A 167 -20.88 10.90 13.52
N LEU A 168 -21.36 11.85 12.72
CA LEU A 168 -21.51 11.69 11.27
C LEU A 168 -20.14 11.61 10.60
N MET A 169 -19.20 12.45 11.01
CA MET A 169 -17.85 12.46 10.48
C MET A 169 -17.11 11.14 10.74
N LEU A 170 -17.26 10.57 11.94
CA LEU A 170 -16.71 9.25 12.26
C LEU A 170 -17.27 8.17 11.32
N LYS A 171 -18.59 8.12 11.11
CA LYS A 171 -19.24 7.17 10.20
C LYS A 171 -18.80 7.35 8.74
N MET A 172 -18.59 8.60 8.30
CA MET A 172 -18.04 8.89 6.98
C MET A 172 -16.64 8.30 6.85
N GLY A 173 -15.78 8.49 7.85
CA GLY A 173 -14.44 7.88 7.88
C GLY A 173 -14.46 6.35 7.83
N GLU A 174 -15.37 5.70 8.58
CA GLU A 174 -15.57 4.25 8.55
C GLU A 174 -15.97 3.75 7.15
N ALA A 175 -16.91 4.44 6.50
CA ALA A 175 -17.37 4.06 5.15
C ALA A 175 -16.25 4.23 4.10
N ILE A 176 -15.54 5.35 4.13
CA ILE A 176 -14.39 5.60 3.24
C ILE A 176 -13.33 4.52 3.40
N ALA A 177 -12.97 4.20 4.63
CA ALA A 177 -11.97 3.18 4.92
C ALA A 177 -12.39 1.80 4.42
N LEU A 178 -13.64 1.42 4.66
CA LEU A 178 -14.16 0.12 4.22
C LEU A 178 -14.11 -0.01 2.69
N GLU A 179 -14.59 0.98 1.95
CA GLU A 179 -14.57 0.96 0.48
C GLU A 179 -13.15 0.87 -0.08
N ALA A 180 -12.23 1.70 0.43
CA ALA A 180 -10.84 1.70 -0.02
C ALA A 180 -10.12 0.39 0.36
N ARG A 181 -10.34 -0.11 1.57
CA ARG A 181 -9.73 -1.36 2.04
C ARG A 181 -10.20 -2.58 1.27
N LEU A 182 -11.48 -2.66 0.93
CA LEU A 182 -12.03 -3.75 0.11
C LEU A 182 -11.47 -3.74 -1.33
N GLN A 183 -11.07 -2.58 -1.85
CA GLN A 183 -10.36 -2.48 -3.13
C GLN A 183 -8.85 -2.77 -3.01
N GLY A 184 -8.30 -2.89 -1.79
CA GLY A 184 -6.93 -3.31 -1.53
C GLY A 184 -5.98 -2.22 -1.03
N ALA A 185 -6.45 -1.00 -0.79
CA ALA A 185 -5.64 0.07 -0.19
C ALA A 185 -5.19 -0.27 1.24
N ASN A 186 -4.02 0.22 1.64
CA ASN A 186 -3.48 0.11 2.98
C ASN A 186 -3.51 1.44 3.72
N ILE A 187 -3.26 2.53 3.00
CA ILE A 187 -3.13 3.89 3.51
C ILE A 187 -4.16 4.77 2.81
N GLY A 188 -4.87 5.59 3.57
CA GLY A 188 -5.75 6.64 3.06
C GLY A 188 -5.15 8.01 3.28
N TYR A 189 -4.96 8.79 2.21
CA TYR A 189 -4.54 10.18 2.31
C TYR A 189 -5.75 11.06 2.66
N GLY A 190 -5.84 11.36 3.94
CA GLY A 190 -6.89 12.08 4.64
C GLY A 190 -6.89 11.74 6.12
N PRO A 191 -7.50 12.57 6.95
CA PRO A 191 -8.12 13.87 6.67
C PRO A 191 -7.12 14.98 6.34
N VAL A 192 -7.61 16.03 5.64
CA VAL A 192 -6.87 17.28 5.41
C VAL A 192 -7.12 18.21 6.60
N LEU A 193 -6.06 18.51 7.35
CA LEU A 193 -6.12 19.25 8.60
C LEU A 193 -5.60 20.69 8.50
N ASP A 194 -5.35 21.14 7.27
CA ASP A 194 -4.94 22.51 7.02
C ASP A 194 -6.05 23.46 7.47
N VAL A 195 -5.69 24.49 8.24
CA VAL A 195 -6.60 25.55 8.64
C VAL A 195 -6.67 26.57 7.51
N ALA A 196 -7.79 26.60 6.79
CA ALA A 196 -7.96 27.41 5.60
C ALA A 196 -8.17 28.89 5.94
N ARG A 197 -7.11 29.69 5.89
CA ARG A 197 -7.15 31.13 6.15
C ARG A 197 -7.15 31.98 4.88
N GLU A 198 -6.77 31.40 3.75
CA GLU A 198 -6.75 32.06 2.45
C GLU A 198 -7.88 31.52 1.56
N PRO A 199 -9.02 32.25 1.43
CA PRO A 199 -10.20 31.73 0.74
C PRO A 199 -10.01 31.56 -0.78
N ARG A 200 -8.97 32.13 -1.37
CA ARG A 200 -8.62 31.94 -2.81
C ARG A 200 -7.83 30.67 -3.06
N TRP A 201 -7.39 29.97 -2.00
CA TRP A 201 -6.64 28.73 -2.14
C TRP A 201 -7.49 27.63 -2.78
N SER A 202 -7.00 27.05 -3.86
CA SER A 202 -7.72 26.08 -4.69
C SER A 202 -8.09 24.78 -3.96
N ARG A 203 -7.48 24.46 -2.80
CA ARG A 203 -7.75 23.28 -2.01
C ARG A 203 -8.55 23.54 -0.73
N MET A 204 -9.12 24.72 -0.62
CA MET A 204 -9.95 25.10 0.54
C MET A 204 -11.09 24.10 0.79
N GLU A 205 -11.69 23.58 -0.25
CA GLU A 205 -12.79 22.62 -0.18
C GLU A 205 -12.43 21.26 0.47
N GLU A 206 -11.15 20.91 0.44
CA GLU A 206 -10.65 19.69 1.09
C GLU A 206 -10.54 19.83 2.61
N THR A 207 -10.57 21.05 3.15
CA THR A 207 -10.37 21.38 4.57
C THR A 207 -11.68 21.39 5.35
N PHE A 208 -11.59 21.39 6.69
CA PHE A 208 -12.74 21.60 7.56
C PHE A 208 -13.05 23.09 7.82
N GLY A 209 -12.36 24.03 7.15
CA GLY A 209 -12.55 25.46 7.24
C GLY A 209 -11.45 26.21 8.00
N GLU A 210 -11.77 27.41 8.45
CA GLU A 210 -10.82 28.33 9.07
C GLU A 210 -10.67 28.20 10.59
N ASP A 211 -11.59 27.47 11.26
CA ASP A 211 -11.59 27.28 12.71
C ASP A 211 -10.72 26.07 13.09
N PRO A 212 -9.61 26.29 13.83
CA PRO A 212 -8.74 25.19 14.26
C PRO A 212 -9.41 24.23 15.26
N VAL A 213 -10.39 24.69 16.03
CA VAL A 213 -11.13 23.83 16.97
C VAL A 213 -12.04 22.89 16.21
N LEU A 214 -12.81 23.40 15.25
CA LEU A 214 -13.67 22.59 14.39
C LEU A 214 -12.83 21.62 13.55
N THR A 215 -11.75 22.07 12.95
CA THR A 215 -10.81 21.23 12.21
C THR A 215 -10.26 20.09 13.05
N THR A 216 -9.90 20.36 14.31
CA THR A 216 -9.42 19.34 15.24
C THR A 216 -10.51 18.31 15.55
N ILE A 217 -11.71 18.74 15.90
CA ILE A 217 -12.81 17.84 16.28
C ILE A 217 -13.21 16.94 15.10
N MET A 218 -13.46 17.54 13.94
CA MET A 218 -13.90 16.82 12.74
C MET A 218 -12.80 15.92 12.18
N GLY A 219 -11.56 16.40 12.15
CA GLY A 219 -10.42 15.64 11.68
C GLY A 219 -10.11 14.43 12.55
N VAL A 220 -10.15 14.59 13.88
CA VAL A 220 -9.97 13.47 14.82
C VAL A 220 -11.10 12.45 14.67
N ALA A 221 -12.35 12.88 14.49
CA ALA A 221 -13.47 11.98 14.27
C ALA A 221 -13.30 11.17 12.98
N MET A 222 -12.96 11.82 11.87
CA MET A 222 -12.72 11.16 10.59
C MET A 222 -11.54 10.17 10.68
N MET A 223 -10.42 10.59 11.28
CA MET A 223 -9.26 9.72 11.50
C MET A 223 -9.65 8.48 12.32
N LYS A 224 -10.39 8.64 13.42
CA LYS A 224 -10.87 7.51 14.22
C LYS A 224 -11.75 6.56 13.42
N GLY A 225 -12.60 7.08 12.54
CA GLY A 225 -13.41 6.27 11.62
C GLY A 225 -12.54 5.52 10.63
N MET A 226 -11.57 6.19 10.00
CA MET A 226 -10.68 5.57 9.03
C MET A 226 -9.78 4.48 9.65
N GLN A 227 -9.23 4.70 10.83
CA GLN A 227 -8.28 3.78 11.46
C GLN A 227 -8.94 2.70 12.33
N GLY A 228 -10.17 2.94 12.81
CA GLY A 228 -10.82 2.03 13.74
C GLY A 228 -10.03 1.83 15.04
N LYS A 229 -10.42 0.80 15.80
CA LYS A 229 -9.76 0.42 17.05
C LYS A 229 -8.68 -0.64 16.88
N VAL A 230 -8.81 -1.46 15.82
CA VAL A 230 -7.92 -2.59 15.53
C VAL A 230 -7.28 -2.34 14.18
N GLN A 231 -5.95 -2.27 14.17
CA GLN A 231 -5.21 -2.11 12.93
C GLN A 231 -5.15 -3.44 12.16
N ASN A 232 -5.14 -3.35 10.83
CA ASN A 232 -5.02 -4.51 9.95
C ASN A 232 -6.14 -5.57 10.09
N ASP A 233 -7.34 -5.12 10.43
CA ASP A 233 -8.54 -5.97 10.57
C ASP A 233 -9.24 -6.28 9.23
N GLY A 234 -8.70 -5.78 8.12
CA GLY A 234 -9.27 -5.92 6.79
C GLY A 234 -10.37 -4.92 6.45
N LYS A 235 -10.71 -3.98 7.33
CA LYS A 235 -11.77 -2.99 7.17
C LYS A 235 -11.30 -1.54 7.23
N HIS A 236 -10.19 -1.30 7.92
CA HIS A 236 -9.68 0.03 8.22
C HIS A 236 -8.37 0.31 7.48
N LEU A 237 -8.03 1.60 7.36
CA LEU A 237 -6.84 2.12 6.72
C LEU A 237 -5.93 2.78 7.75
N TYR A 238 -4.65 2.91 7.41
CA TYR A 238 -3.79 3.88 8.08
C TYR A 238 -4.11 5.27 7.53
N ALA A 239 -4.70 6.14 8.35
CA ALA A 239 -4.99 7.52 7.97
C ALA A 239 -3.69 8.34 7.90
N THR A 240 -3.59 9.24 6.93
CA THR A 240 -2.47 10.16 6.78
C THR A 240 -2.96 11.58 7.02
N LEU A 241 -2.63 12.13 8.19
CA LEU A 241 -2.94 13.51 8.52
C LEU A 241 -2.09 14.43 7.64
N LYS A 242 -2.74 15.31 6.89
CA LYS A 242 -2.06 16.17 5.91
C LYS A 242 -2.64 17.59 5.92
N HIS A 243 -1.86 18.61 5.58
CA HIS A 243 -0.44 18.55 5.30
C HIS A 243 0.31 19.10 6.51
N PHE A 244 1.55 18.65 6.71
CA PHE A 244 2.36 19.20 7.79
C PHE A 244 2.92 20.55 7.38
N GLY A 245 2.54 21.60 8.12
CA GLY A 245 2.96 22.95 7.86
C GLY A 245 1.81 23.86 7.42
N GLU A 246 2.08 24.86 6.60
CA GLU A 246 1.23 26.03 6.37
C GLU A 246 0.53 26.04 5.01
N ASP A 247 0.15 24.88 4.47
CA ASP A 247 -0.50 24.78 3.15
C ASP A 247 -1.82 25.59 3.07
N GLY A 248 -2.53 25.78 4.20
CA GLY A 248 -3.79 26.52 4.26
C GLY A 248 -3.68 28.06 4.24
N VAL A 249 -2.48 28.63 4.15
CA VAL A 249 -2.19 30.08 4.12
C VAL A 249 -1.24 30.48 2.97
N PRO A 250 -1.46 29.98 1.73
CA PRO A 250 -0.56 30.28 0.64
C PRO A 250 -0.64 31.75 0.23
N ASP A 251 0.48 32.38 -0.06
CA ASP A 251 0.55 33.76 -0.54
C ASP A 251 -0.26 33.89 -1.84
N SER A 252 -1.13 34.91 -1.90
CA SER A 252 -2.01 35.20 -3.04
C SER A 252 -2.93 34.04 -3.47
N GLY A 253 -3.15 33.02 -2.65
CA GLY A 253 -4.01 31.86 -2.93
C GLY A 253 -3.38 30.80 -3.86
N HIS A 254 -2.16 30.98 -4.30
CA HIS A 254 -1.46 30.01 -5.14
C HIS A 254 -1.01 28.80 -4.34
N ASN A 255 -1.51 27.61 -4.70
CA ASN A 255 -1.11 26.36 -4.07
C ASN A 255 0.43 26.19 -4.11
N ARG A 256 1.04 25.84 -2.96
CA ARG A 256 2.47 25.70 -2.79
C ARG A 256 3.30 26.97 -3.03
N SER A 257 2.69 28.15 -2.93
CA SER A 257 3.42 29.40 -2.83
C SER A 257 4.00 29.58 -1.43
N ARG A 258 4.70 30.71 -1.20
CA ARG A 258 5.12 31.07 0.15
C ARG A 258 3.88 31.26 1.07
N ALA A 259 4.01 30.85 2.31
CA ALA A 259 3.07 31.11 3.38
C ALA A 259 3.60 32.26 4.27
#